data_1d2dd97e8f9d0a87538b9360ba31b6ee
#
_entry.id   1d2dd97e8f9d0a87538b9360ba31b6ee
#
_cell.length_a   1.000
_cell.length_b   1.000
_cell.length_c   1.000
_cell.angle_alpha   90.00
_cell.angle_beta   90.00
_cell.angle_gamma   90.00
#
_symmetry.space_group_name_H-M   'P 1'
#
loop_
_entity.id
_entity.type
_entity.pdbx_description
1 polymer ?
#
loop_
_entity_poly.entity_id
_entity_poly.type
_entity_poly.pdbx_seq_one_letter_code
_entity_poly.pdbx_strand_id
1 'polypeptide(L)'
;MSFTPKYLLDNKNKYPNEPALSEKIDGVWSTLSWSEYYDYVMKIAKSLIAMNMQAGDKGSIYSYNRKEWFGCYSAMQMINSTSVAVYHTSSSPEVEWILGNSDSKIIFVGHNPNDNGEESKMPIVRLLSIIDNIESLEKVVLMGDDIEAVKSGKIISWDAFINKGENISDDEILNSLNSIDASDTTSLIYTSGTTGNPKGVELTHNNFKVELDSVGHVLKFGQGDRDVSWLPLAHVFGQLVDNHHWVRRAMHMYVVDSPLNTIDYAKEIQPHLFISVPRIYEKVYSNLKAAINSKAILKLGLKIPGIASIFKKKFREAAGFGSNRFSISGAAPINPEILEFFHFLGIPIFEGYGMTENTAGISINYVGHNKIRVCWSVHALF
;
A
#
# COMPACT_ATOMS: atom_id res chain seq x y z
N MET A 1 -5.11 -22.70 8.71
CA MET A 1 -5.65 -21.37 8.33
C MET A 1 -4.71 -20.73 7.33
N SER A 2 -5.22 -20.02 6.30
CA SER A 2 -4.36 -19.32 5.34
C SER A 2 -4.24 -17.84 5.71
N PHE A 3 -3.03 -17.32 5.72
CA PHE A 3 -2.67 -15.91 5.96
C PHE A 3 -2.04 -15.32 4.69
N THR A 4 -1.82 -14.03 4.67
CA THR A 4 -1.30 -13.34 3.49
C THR A 4 -0.03 -13.99 2.91
N PRO A 5 1.01 -14.35 3.68
CA PRO A 5 2.18 -15.00 3.10
C PRO A 5 1.89 -16.39 2.48
N LYS A 6 0.90 -17.11 2.98
CA LYS A 6 0.44 -18.39 2.35
C LYS A 6 -0.31 -18.14 1.05
N TYR A 7 -1.13 -17.06 0.97
CA TYR A 7 -1.75 -16.67 -0.30
C TYR A 7 -0.73 -16.29 -1.36
N LEU A 8 0.42 -15.72 -0.98
CA LEU A 8 1.48 -15.43 -1.93
C LEU A 8 2.04 -16.71 -2.58
N LEU A 9 2.29 -17.74 -1.78
CA LEU A 9 2.68 -19.06 -2.28
C LEU A 9 1.57 -19.70 -3.15
N ASP A 10 0.31 -19.58 -2.75
CA ASP A 10 -0.83 -20.06 -3.53
C ASP A 10 -0.91 -19.38 -4.89
N ASN A 11 -0.67 -18.07 -4.96
CA ASN A 11 -0.70 -17.30 -6.20
C ASN A 11 0.43 -17.73 -7.14
N LYS A 12 1.66 -17.91 -6.63
CA LYS A 12 2.77 -18.48 -7.40
C LYS A 12 2.38 -19.81 -8.05
N ASN A 13 1.71 -20.68 -7.30
CA ASN A 13 1.35 -22.01 -7.79
C ASN A 13 0.17 -22.01 -8.77
N LYS A 14 -0.82 -21.14 -8.56
CA LYS A 14 -2.05 -21.08 -9.37
C LYS A 14 -1.93 -20.18 -10.59
N TYR A 15 -1.17 -19.09 -10.48
CA TYR A 15 -1.11 -18.01 -11.46
C TYR A 15 0.33 -17.57 -11.76
N PRO A 16 1.28 -18.53 -12.00
CA PRO A 16 2.73 -18.22 -12.05
C PRO A 16 3.09 -17.14 -13.06
N ASN A 17 2.43 -17.11 -14.21
CA ASN A 17 2.73 -16.20 -15.31
C ASN A 17 1.83 -14.96 -15.37
N GLU A 18 0.86 -14.86 -14.47
CA GLU A 18 -0.03 -13.71 -14.45
C GLU A 18 0.63 -12.51 -13.77
N PRO A 19 0.32 -11.27 -14.21
CA PRO A 19 0.88 -10.07 -13.63
C PRO A 19 0.54 -9.94 -12.15
N ALA A 20 1.53 -9.65 -11.33
CA ALA A 20 1.39 -9.39 -9.90
C ALA A 20 1.62 -7.91 -9.56
N LEU A 21 2.82 -7.40 -9.86
CA LEU A 21 3.25 -6.06 -9.45
C LEU A 21 3.92 -5.34 -10.61
N SER A 22 3.50 -4.10 -10.86
CA SER A 22 4.12 -3.22 -11.86
C SER A 22 4.61 -1.92 -11.23
N GLU A 23 5.79 -1.48 -11.64
CA GLU A 23 6.30 -0.14 -11.35
C GLU A 23 6.79 0.53 -12.64
N LYS A 24 6.85 1.86 -12.66
CA LYS A 24 7.39 2.59 -13.81
C LYS A 24 8.87 2.82 -13.63
N ILE A 25 9.66 2.34 -14.61
CA ILE A 25 11.11 2.59 -14.72
C ILE A 25 11.31 3.36 -16.01
N ASP A 26 11.89 4.53 -15.94
CA ASP A 26 12.14 5.41 -17.11
C ASP A 26 10.90 5.63 -17.99
N GLY A 27 9.72 5.77 -17.34
CA GLY A 27 8.45 6.00 -18.01
C GLY A 27 7.78 4.75 -18.61
N VAL A 28 8.39 3.56 -18.49
CA VAL A 28 7.88 2.28 -19.00
C VAL A 28 7.46 1.38 -17.84
N TRP A 29 6.30 0.72 -17.97
CA TRP A 29 5.85 -0.25 -16.99
C TRP A 29 6.71 -1.51 -17.01
N SER A 30 7.40 -1.80 -15.92
CA SER A 30 8.08 -3.07 -15.62
C SER A 30 7.18 -3.90 -14.74
N THR A 31 6.88 -5.13 -15.14
CA THR A 31 5.91 -6.00 -14.47
C THR A 31 6.56 -7.29 -14.02
N LEU A 32 6.36 -7.65 -12.77
CA LEU A 32 6.64 -8.97 -12.24
C LEU A 32 5.38 -9.83 -12.29
N SER A 33 5.51 -11.06 -12.76
CA SER A 33 4.50 -12.10 -12.59
C SER A 33 4.44 -12.57 -11.14
N TRP A 34 3.42 -13.37 -10.77
CA TRP A 34 3.32 -13.93 -9.42
C TRP A 34 4.50 -14.83 -9.08
N SER A 35 5.06 -15.58 -10.06
CA SER A 35 6.26 -16.37 -9.84
C SER A 35 7.48 -15.49 -9.58
N GLU A 36 7.69 -14.48 -10.42
CA GLU A 36 8.84 -13.56 -10.28
C GLU A 36 8.74 -12.73 -8.99
N TYR A 37 7.54 -12.28 -8.61
CA TYR A 37 7.34 -11.57 -7.34
C TYR A 37 7.60 -12.49 -6.13
N TYR A 38 7.12 -13.73 -6.16
CA TYR A 38 7.43 -14.71 -5.11
C TYR A 38 8.94 -14.94 -4.99
N ASP A 39 9.63 -15.18 -6.10
CA ASP A 39 11.07 -15.42 -6.11
C ASP A 39 11.85 -14.19 -5.61
N TYR A 40 11.37 -12.99 -5.92
CA TYR A 40 11.90 -11.73 -5.38
C TYR A 40 11.75 -11.65 -3.86
N VAL A 41 10.57 -11.97 -3.34
CA VAL A 41 10.29 -12.01 -1.89
C VAL A 41 11.15 -13.06 -1.19
N MET A 42 11.32 -14.24 -1.80
CA MET A 42 12.17 -15.31 -1.26
C MET A 42 13.63 -14.87 -1.11
N LYS A 43 14.18 -14.15 -2.09
CA LYS A 43 15.55 -13.60 -2.00
C LYS A 43 15.70 -12.65 -0.80
N ILE A 44 14.73 -11.77 -0.59
CA ILE A 44 14.74 -10.85 0.55
C ILE A 44 14.60 -11.61 1.87
N ALA A 45 13.69 -12.60 1.95
CA ALA A 45 13.49 -13.42 3.14
C ALA A 45 14.76 -14.19 3.54
N LYS A 46 15.46 -14.79 2.56
CA LYS A 46 16.75 -15.43 2.79
C LYS A 46 17.80 -14.46 3.31
N SER A 47 17.86 -13.26 2.78
CA SER A 47 18.81 -12.24 3.23
C SER A 47 18.51 -11.78 4.66
N LEU A 48 17.23 -11.69 5.04
CA LEU A 48 16.84 -11.40 6.42
C LEU A 48 17.30 -12.49 7.39
N ILE A 49 17.12 -13.77 7.06
CA ILE A 49 17.60 -14.89 7.89
C ILE A 49 19.15 -14.86 7.97
N ALA A 50 19.83 -14.65 6.85
CA ALA A 50 21.32 -14.53 6.84
C ALA A 50 21.83 -13.36 7.68
N MET A 51 20.96 -12.39 7.99
CA MET A 51 21.24 -11.27 8.91
C MET A 51 20.71 -11.52 10.30
N ASN A 52 20.46 -12.77 10.69
CA ASN A 52 19.98 -13.22 11.98
C ASN A 52 18.60 -12.67 12.40
N MET A 53 17.78 -12.28 11.44
CA MET A 53 16.37 -11.98 11.71
C MET A 53 15.60 -13.27 12.03
N GLN A 54 14.87 -13.26 13.12
CA GLN A 54 14.12 -14.41 13.64
C GLN A 54 12.62 -14.07 13.75
N ALA A 55 11.82 -15.09 14.01
CA ALA A 55 10.40 -14.92 14.32
C ALA A 55 10.21 -13.95 15.49
N GLY A 56 9.31 -12.97 15.36
CA GLY A 56 9.03 -11.93 16.33
C GLY A 56 9.99 -10.75 16.32
N ASP A 57 11.14 -10.83 15.63
CA ASP A 57 12.01 -9.67 15.45
C ASP A 57 11.31 -8.59 14.59
N LYS A 58 11.70 -7.32 14.81
CA LYS A 58 11.10 -6.19 14.10
C LYS A 58 12.06 -5.63 13.06
N GLY A 59 11.53 -5.42 11.86
CA GLY A 59 12.20 -4.72 10.78
C GLY A 59 11.40 -3.51 10.34
N SER A 60 12.05 -2.36 10.22
CA SER A 60 11.38 -1.12 9.83
C SER A 60 11.51 -0.83 8.34
N ILE A 61 10.49 -0.19 7.75
CA ILE A 61 10.53 0.31 6.38
C ILE A 61 10.23 1.81 6.41
N TYR A 62 11.22 2.61 6.00
CA TYR A 62 11.16 4.08 5.96
C TYR A 62 11.32 4.54 4.52
N SER A 63 10.25 4.53 3.75
CA SER A 63 10.28 4.78 2.32
C SER A 63 8.91 5.15 1.74
N TYR A 64 8.94 5.72 0.55
CA TYR A 64 7.79 5.82 -0.35
C TYR A 64 7.37 4.45 -0.85
N ASN A 65 6.17 4.39 -1.49
CA ASN A 65 5.71 3.18 -2.15
C ASN A 65 6.65 2.84 -3.31
N ARG A 66 7.18 1.64 -3.30
CA ARG A 66 8.09 1.08 -4.30
C ARG A 66 8.12 -0.44 -4.20
N LYS A 67 8.60 -1.11 -5.22
CA LYS A 67 8.67 -2.58 -5.27
C LYS A 67 9.36 -3.18 -4.04
N GLU A 68 10.46 -2.59 -3.61
CA GLU A 68 11.23 -3.06 -2.45
C GLU A 68 10.42 -2.97 -1.16
N TRP A 69 9.53 -1.97 -1.02
CA TRP A 69 8.64 -1.85 0.13
C TRP A 69 7.73 -3.09 0.25
N PHE A 70 7.07 -3.45 -0.86
CA PHE A 70 6.22 -4.64 -0.95
C PHE A 70 7.00 -5.93 -0.69
N GLY A 71 8.20 -6.03 -1.28
CA GLY A 71 9.08 -7.18 -1.10
C GLY A 71 9.53 -7.37 0.34
N CYS A 72 10.01 -6.30 0.99
CA CYS A 72 10.46 -6.35 2.39
C CYS A 72 9.31 -6.70 3.34
N TYR A 73 8.13 -6.09 3.15
CA TYR A 73 6.96 -6.40 3.95
C TYR A 73 6.55 -7.87 3.84
N SER A 74 6.42 -8.36 2.62
CA SER A 74 6.07 -9.77 2.36
C SER A 74 7.12 -10.73 2.88
N ALA A 75 8.41 -10.40 2.73
CA ALA A 75 9.51 -11.23 3.21
C ALA A 75 9.55 -11.34 4.73
N MET A 76 9.34 -10.24 5.45
CA MET A 76 9.22 -10.26 6.91
C MET A 76 8.06 -11.14 7.36
N GLN A 77 6.92 -11.09 6.67
CA GLN A 77 5.81 -11.99 6.97
C GLN A 77 6.15 -13.46 6.71
N MET A 78 6.92 -13.79 5.67
CA MET A 78 7.30 -15.18 5.38
C MET A 78 8.22 -15.78 6.42
N ILE A 79 9.04 -14.99 7.09
CA ILE A 79 9.92 -15.44 8.19
C ILE A 79 9.32 -15.22 9.58
N ASN A 80 8.02 -14.89 9.65
CA ASN A 80 7.30 -14.61 10.89
C ASN A 80 7.91 -13.47 11.72
N SER A 81 8.53 -12.49 11.09
CA SER A 81 8.99 -11.26 11.74
C SER A 81 7.99 -10.12 11.54
N THR A 82 8.04 -9.12 12.43
CA THR A 82 7.08 -8.01 12.44
C THR A 82 7.60 -6.84 11.61
N SER A 83 6.78 -6.36 10.67
CA SER A 83 7.06 -5.13 9.92
C SER A 83 6.67 -3.89 10.73
N VAL A 84 7.58 -2.93 10.84
CA VAL A 84 7.35 -1.61 11.45
C VAL A 84 7.34 -0.57 10.34
N ALA A 85 6.17 -0.01 10.06
CA ALA A 85 6.04 0.95 8.99
C ALA A 85 6.28 2.38 9.48
N VAL A 86 7.23 3.09 8.83
CA VAL A 86 7.58 4.48 9.12
C VAL A 86 7.19 5.36 7.95
N TYR A 87 6.43 6.42 8.21
CA TYR A 87 6.08 7.36 7.15
C TYR A 87 7.34 8.05 6.60
N HIS A 88 7.49 8.07 5.28
CA HIS A 88 8.60 8.74 4.60
C HIS A 88 8.72 10.23 4.94
N THR A 89 7.65 10.84 5.46
CA THR A 89 7.61 12.23 5.92
C THR A 89 7.97 12.41 7.39
N SER A 90 8.12 11.33 8.17
CA SER A 90 8.44 11.41 9.60
C SER A 90 9.75 12.14 9.85
N SER A 91 9.75 12.98 10.88
CA SER A 91 10.93 13.74 11.32
C SER A 91 11.93 12.85 12.02
N SER A 92 13.19 13.29 12.14
CA SER A 92 14.24 12.53 12.84
C SER A 92 13.84 12.13 14.28
N PRO A 93 13.25 13.00 15.13
CA PRO A 93 12.78 12.58 16.46
C PRO A 93 11.68 11.53 16.44
N GLU A 94 10.75 11.60 15.47
CA GLU A 94 9.71 10.57 15.32
C GLU A 94 10.30 9.23 14.90
N VAL A 95 11.25 9.23 13.94
CA VAL A 95 11.95 8.01 13.50
C VAL A 95 12.74 7.39 14.65
N GLU A 96 13.50 8.21 15.42
CA GLU A 96 14.24 7.77 16.60
C GLU A 96 13.33 7.10 17.61
N TRP A 97 12.20 7.75 17.93
CA TRP A 97 11.21 7.19 18.84
C TRP A 97 10.63 5.87 18.32
N ILE A 98 10.22 5.81 17.06
CA ILE A 98 9.60 4.60 16.48
C ILE A 98 10.59 3.43 16.52
N LEU A 99 11.82 3.64 16.09
CA LEU A 99 12.84 2.59 16.03
C LEU A 99 13.24 2.10 17.42
N GLY A 100 13.44 3.01 18.38
CA GLY A 100 13.78 2.68 19.76
C GLY A 100 12.61 1.99 20.49
N ASN A 101 11.37 2.50 20.32
CA ASN A 101 10.19 1.92 20.99
C ASN A 101 9.78 0.57 20.43
N SER A 102 10.04 0.31 19.15
CA SER A 102 9.75 -0.98 18.50
C SER A 102 10.88 -2.00 18.67
N ASP A 103 12.06 -1.62 19.14
CA ASP A 103 13.27 -2.45 19.14
C ASP A 103 13.61 -2.97 17.73
N SER A 104 13.49 -2.11 16.72
CA SER A 104 13.78 -2.50 15.32
C SER A 104 15.26 -2.82 15.13
N LYS A 105 15.56 -4.03 14.64
CA LYS A 105 16.94 -4.50 14.39
C LYS A 105 17.47 -4.04 13.04
N ILE A 106 16.61 -3.97 12.03
CA ILE A 106 16.95 -3.58 10.66
C ILE A 106 16.00 -2.50 10.19
N ILE A 107 16.51 -1.57 9.38
CA ILE A 107 15.66 -0.61 8.67
C ILE A 107 16.01 -0.57 7.19
N PHE A 108 14.96 -0.62 6.36
CA PHE A 108 15.02 -0.41 4.92
C PHE A 108 14.68 1.04 4.62
N VAL A 109 15.57 1.75 3.93
CA VAL A 109 15.43 3.18 3.67
C VAL A 109 15.43 3.43 2.17
N GLY A 110 14.39 4.12 1.69
CA GLY A 110 14.28 4.51 0.29
C GLY A 110 13.80 5.94 0.14
N HIS A 111 14.38 6.67 -0.80
CA HIS A 111 13.91 7.99 -1.21
C HIS A 111 13.15 7.90 -2.53
N ASN A 112 12.40 8.93 -2.86
CA ASN A 112 11.78 9.04 -4.17
C ASN A 112 12.76 9.74 -5.13
N PRO A 113 13.24 9.09 -6.19
CA PRO A 113 14.18 9.68 -7.15
C PRO A 113 13.58 10.88 -7.91
N ASN A 114 12.25 10.98 -7.95
CA ASN A 114 11.54 12.10 -8.56
C ASN A 114 11.29 13.25 -7.56
N ASP A 115 11.70 13.10 -6.31
CA ASP A 115 11.59 14.15 -5.32
C ASP A 115 12.74 15.14 -5.51
N ASN A 116 12.49 16.23 -6.23
CA ASN A 116 13.41 17.38 -6.32
C ASN A 116 13.57 18.09 -4.95
N GLY A 117 13.33 17.34 -3.88
CA GLY A 117 13.27 17.79 -2.51
C GLY A 117 14.61 18.22 -1.96
N GLU A 118 14.55 19.08 -0.98
CA GLU A 118 15.67 19.45 -0.14
C GLU A 118 16.28 18.18 0.47
N GLU A 119 17.58 18.05 0.36
CA GLU A 119 18.36 16.91 0.87
C GLU A 119 18.00 16.58 2.33
N SER A 120 17.74 17.61 3.15
CA SER A 120 17.28 17.48 4.54
C SER A 120 15.92 16.79 4.72
N LYS A 121 15.13 16.63 3.65
CA LYS A 121 13.85 15.92 3.68
C LYS A 121 13.97 14.44 3.27
N MET A 122 15.10 14.01 2.81
CA MET A 122 15.33 12.61 2.45
C MET A 122 15.32 11.69 3.69
N PRO A 123 14.63 10.55 3.66
CA PRO A 123 14.60 9.60 4.76
C PRO A 123 15.98 9.23 5.29
N ILE A 124 16.95 8.98 4.42
CA ILE A 124 18.31 8.61 4.85
C ILE A 124 19.02 9.75 5.60
N VAL A 125 18.91 10.99 5.15
CA VAL A 125 19.56 12.13 5.82
C VAL A 125 19.01 12.33 7.22
N ARG A 126 17.70 12.18 7.39
CA ARG A 126 17.05 12.21 8.72
C ARG A 126 17.50 11.08 9.61
N LEU A 127 17.61 9.86 9.07
CA LEU A 127 18.08 8.70 9.82
C LEU A 127 19.53 8.86 10.27
N LEU A 128 20.41 9.34 9.39
CA LEU A 128 21.83 9.54 9.72
C LEU A 128 22.05 10.48 10.88
N SER A 129 21.17 11.44 11.10
CA SER A 129 21.30 12.38 12.24
C SER A 129 21.01 11.75 13.60
N ILE A 130 20.44 10.54 13.63
CA ILE A 130 19.98 9.86 14.86
C ILE A 130 20.45 8.40 14.98
N ILE A 131 21.11 7.86 13.96
CA ILE A 131 21.44 6.43 13.86
C ILE A 131 22.24 5.90 15.07
N ASP A 132 23.09 6.74 15.65
CA ASP A 132 23.93 6.37 16.79
C ASP A 132 23.16 6.37 18.11
N ASN A 133 21.98 6.98 18.15
CA ASN A 133 21.11 7.01 19.33
C ASN A 133 20.24 5.74 19.45
N ILE A 134 20.18 4.91 18.41
CA ILE A 134 19.28 3.75 18.37
C ILE A 134 20.09 2.48 18.63
N GLU A 135 20.05 2.02 19.88
CA GLU A 135 20.84 0.86 20.36
C GLU A 135 20.40 -0.44 19.69
N SER A 136 19.09 -0.63 19.48
CA SER A 136 18.52 -1.85 18.87
C SER A 136 18.88 -2.00 17.38
N LEU A 137 19.22 -0.90 16.70
CA LEU A 137 19.43 -0.91 15.25
C LEU A 137 20.80 -1.48 14.87
N GLU A 138 20.78 -2.66 14.28
CA GLU A 138 21.99 -3.36 13.85
C GLU A 138 22.37 -3.00 12.40
N LYS A 139 21.39 -2.86 11.49
CA LYS A 139 21.63 -2.62 10.06
C LYS A 139 20.63 -1.66 9.43
N VAL A 140 21.15 -0.90 8.48
CA VAL A 140 20.42 -0.03 7.57
C VAL A 140 20.65 -0.51 6.14
N VAL A 141 19.59 -0.85 5.44
CA VAL A 141 19.63 -1.28 4.03
C VAL A 141 19.11 -0.15 3.15
N LEU A 142 19.92 0.30 2.20
CA LEU A 142 19.53 1.35 1.26
C LEU A 142 18.82 0.72 0.06
N MET A 143 17.56 1.10 -0.17
CA MET A 143 16.76 0.69 -1.31
C MET A 143 16.94 1.67 -2.47
N GLY A 144 18.02 1.52 -3.25
CA GLY A 144 18.37 2.36 -4.40
C GLY A 144 19.85 2.66 -4.47
N ASP A 145 20.31 3.14 -5.63
CA ASP A 145 21.72 3.18 -5.99
C ASP A 145 22.50 4.43 -5.51
N ASP A 146 21.86 5.39 -4.86
CA ASP A 146 22.34 6.78 -4.90
C ASP A 146 23.07 7.29 -3.66
N ILE A 147 23.67 6.45 -2.83
CA ILE A 147 24.43 6.99 -1.70
C ILE A 147 25.85 6.39 -1.66
N GLU A 148 26.71 6.88 -2.55
CA GLU A 148 28.16 6.62 -2.51
C GLU A 148 28.85 7.12 -1.22
N ALA A 149 28.19 7.91 -0.40
CA ALA A 149 28.83 8.74 0.61
C ALA A 149 28.71 8.24 2.06
N VAL A 150 27.93 7.20 2.37
CA VAL A 150 27.70 6.84 3.78
C VAL A 150 28.58 5.67 4.22
N LYS A 151 29.75 6.00 4.76
CA LYS A 151 30.68 5.05 5.38
C LYS A 151 30.32 4.81 6.85
N SER A 152 29.26 4.07 7.12
CA SER A 152 28.96 3.53 8.44
C SER A 152 28.97 2.00 8.37
N GLY A 153 29.57 1.35 9.34
CA GLY A 153 29.57 -0.12 9.44
C GLY A 153 28.18 -0.75 9.59
N LYS A 154 27.16 0.07 9.89
CA LYS A 154 25.75 -0.35 9.95
C LYS A 154 25.06 -0.32 8.60
N ILE A 155 25.56 0.42 7.60
CA ILE A 155 24.88 0.68 6.32
C ILE A 155 25.36 -0.25 5.22
N ILE A 156 24.44 -0.85 4.49
CA ILE A 156 24.71 -1.71 3.34
C ILE A 156 23.81 -1.34 2.17
N SER A 157 24.32 -1.56 0.95
CA SER A 157 23.53 -1.39 -0.27
C SER A 157 22.50 -2.52 -0.42
N TRP A 158 21.48 -2.28 -1.28
CA TRP A 158 20.49 -3.29 -1.62
C TRP A 158 21.13 -4.58 -2.15
N ASP A 159 22.07 -4.47 -3.08
CA ASP A 159 22.75 -5.63 -3.68
C ASP A 159 23.56 -6.40 -2.64
N ALA A 160 24.31 -5.69 -1.78
CA ALA A 160 25.04 -6.33 -0.69
C ALA A 160 24.13 -7.04 0.31
N PHE A 161 22.92 -6.53 0.52
CA PHE A 161 21.91 -7.18 1.33
C PHE A 161 21.36 -8.45 0.65
N ILE A 162 20.94 -8.37 -0.62
CA ILE A 162 20.39 -9.50 -1.37
C ILE A 162 21.39 -10.66 -1.48
N ASN A 163 22.66 -10.36 -1.74
CA ASN A 163 23.71 -11.37 -1.87
C ASN A 163 23.98 -12.15 -0.57
N LYS A 164 23.61 -11.63 0.61
CA LYS A 164 23.76 -12.37 1.88
C LYS A 164 22.91 -13.64 1.95
N GLY A 165 21.78 -13.65 1.27
CA GLY A 165 20.84 -14.78 1.30
C GLY A 165 21.19 -15.96 0.43
N GLU A 166 22.26 -15.91 -0.37
CA GLU A 166 22.58 -16.93 -1.39
C GLU A 166 22.74 -18.36 -0.82
N ASN A 167 23.21 -18.50 0.40
CA ASN A 167 23.45 -19.79 1.04
C ASN A 167 22.27 -20.28 1.92
N ILE A 168 21.20 -19.52 2.05
CA ILE A 168 20.02 -19.90 2.82
C ILE A 168 19.10 -20.73 1.93
N SER A 169 18.62 -21.85 2.45
CA SER A 169 17.73 -22.76 1.73
C SER A 169 16.29 -22.23 1.67
N ASP A 170 15.53 -22.65 0.65
CA ASP A 170 14.09 -22.39 0.59
C ASP A 170 13.35 -23.03 1.76
N ASP A 171 13.81 -24.19 2.21
CA ASP A 171 13.19 -24.94 3.30
C ASP A 171 13.19 -24.17 4.63
N GLU A 172 14.22 -23.35 4.89
CA GLU A 172 14.26 -22.50 6.08
C GLU A 172 13.11 -21.49 6.08
N ILE A 173 12.84 -20.86 4.92
CA ILE A 173 11.73 -19.92 4.77
C ILE A 173 10.39 -20.64 4.87
N LEU A 174 10.25 -21.80 4.21
CA LEU A 174 9.01 -22.59 4.23
C LEU A 174 8.70 -23.14 5.63
N ASN A 175 9.72 -23.50 6.39
CA ASN A 175 9.55 -23.92 7.80
C ASN A 175 9.04 -22.75 8.66
N SER A 176 9.62 -21.56 8.51
CA SER A 176 9.14 -20.34 9.18
C SER A 176 7.70 -20.03 8.79
N LEU A 177 7.38 -20.05 7.49
CA LEU A 177 6.02 -19.83 6.99
C LEU A 177 5.00 -20.82 7.59
N ASN A 178 5.41 -22.06 7.78
CA ASN A 178 4.53 -23.09 8.34
C ASN A 178 4.36 -23.00 9.86
N SER A 179 5.29 -22.33 10.56
CA SER A 179 5.24 -22.13 12.02
C SER A 179 4.37 -20.93 12.45
N ILE A 180 3.91 -20.09 11.51
CA ILE A 180 3.11 -18.90 11.81
C ILE A 180 1.83 -19.27 12.55
N ASP A 181 1.61 -18.67 13.73
CA ASP A 181 0.34 -18.71 14.45
C ASP A 181 -0.53 -17.49 14.10
N ALA A 182 -1.83 -17.67 14.24
CA ALA A 182 -2.80 -16.59 13.99
C ALA A 182 -2.62 -15.38 14.89
N SER A 183 -2.13 -15.58 16.10
CA SER A 183 -1.88 -14.55 17.11
C SER A 183 -0.54 -13.84 16.95
N ASP A 184 0.35 -14.31 16.07
CA ASP A 184 1.63 -13.67 15.84
C ASP A 184 1.43 -12.26 15.26
N THR A 185 2.18 -11.30 15.82
CA THR A 185 2.15 -9.91 15.34
C THR A 185 2.89 -9.82 14.00
N THR A 186 2.21 -9.36 12.97
CA THR A 186 2.76 -9.23 11.61
C THR A 186 3.08 -7.79 11.24
N SER A 187 2.39 -6.82 11.84
CA SER A 187 2.61 -5.40 11.57
C SER A 187 2.47 -4.56 12.83
N LEU A 188 3.36 -3.58 12.96
CA LEU A 188 3.33 -2.55 13.98
C LEU A 188 3.18 -1.20 13.30
N ILE A 189 2.07 -0.53 13.54
CA ILE A 189 1.72 0.74 12.88
C ILE A 189 1.64 1.85 13.93
N TYR A 190 2.49 2.87 13.75
CA TYR A 190 2.51 4.00 14.66
C TYR A 190 1.47 5.06 14.28
N THR A 191 0.63 5.41 15.26
CA THR A 191 -0.40 6.45 15.12
C THR A 191 -0.03 7.66 15.98
N SER A 192 -0.29 8.87 15.44
CA SER A 192 -0.15 10.10 16.22
C SER A 192 -1.23 10.12 17.31
N GLY A 193 -0.82 9.88 18.55
CA GLY A 193 -1.69 10.09 19.71
C GLY A 193 -2.05 11.58 19.87
N THR A 194 -3.16 11.85 20.52
CA THR A 194 -3.60 13.24 20.82
C THR A 194 -2.65 13.96 21.79
N THR A 195 -1.81 13.23 22.49
CA THR A 195 -0.86 13.77 23.47
C THR A 195 0.39 12.90 23.53
N GLY A 196 1.54 13.44 23.10
CA GLY A 196 2.86 12.80 23.26
C GLY A 196 3.35 12.02 22.03
N ASN A 197 4.27 11.11 22.27
CA ASN A 197 4.90 10.30 21.22
C ASN A 197 3.90 9.36 20.51
N PRO A 198 4.13 9.03 19.23
CA PRO A 198 3.32 8.05 18.51
C PRO A 198 3.23 6.71 19.24
N LYS A 199 2.06 6.06 19.17
CA LYS A 199 1.82 4.74 19.78
C LYS A 199 1.80 3.66 18.73
N GLY A 200 2.51 2.57 18.96
CA GLY A 200 2.53 1.40 18.09
C GLY A 200 1.29 0.53 18.30
N VAL A 201 0.51 0.36 17.25
CA VAL A 201 -0.64 -0.56 17.20
C VAL A 201 -0.15 -1.89 16.66
N GLU A 202 -0.26 -2.94 17.48
CA GLU A 202 0.10 -4.30 17.09
C GLU A 202 -1.05 -4.96 16.34
N LEU A 203 -0.78 -5.41 15.12
CA LEU A 203 -1.75 -6.11 14.28
C LEU A 203 -1.24 -7.53 14.00
N THR A 204 -2.07 -8.51 14.32
CA THR A 204 -1.77 -9.94 14.13
C THR A 204 -2.17 -10.42 12.73
N HIS A 205 -1.69 -11.59 12.33
CA HIS A 205 -2.16 -12.27 11.13
C HIS A 205 -3.68 -12.48 11.15
N ASN A 206 -4.24 -12.78 12.33
CA ASN A 206 -5.69 -12.97 12.48
C ASN A 206 -6.48 -11.67 12.30
N ASN A 207 -5.96 -10.52 12.78
CA ASN A 207 -6.62 -9.24 12.57
C ASN A 207 -6.81 -8.96 11.08
N PHE A 208 -5.74 -9.07 10.28
CA PHE A 208 -5.84 -8.91 8.83
C PHE A 208 -6.72 -9.96 8.18
N LYS A 209 -6.66 -11.23 8.62
CA LYS A 209 -7.49 -12.29 8.07
C LYS A 209 -8.98 -12.01 8.27
N VAL A 210 -9.40 -11.63 9.48
CA VAL A 210 -10.79 -11.32 9.79
C VAL A 210 -11.27 -10.14 8.97
N GLU A 211 -10.47 -9.08 8.89
CA GLU A 211 -10.81 -7.91 8.08
C GLU A 211 -10.93 -8.24 6.59
N LEU A 212 -10.02 -9.05 6.04
CA LEU A 212 -10.07 -9.50 4.66
C LEU A 212 -11.27 -10.41 4.37
N ASP A 213 -11.69 -11.25 5.33
CA ASP A 213 -12.91 -12.05 5.20
C ASP A 213 -14.12 -11.13 5.08
N SER A 214 -14.16 -10.12 5.91
CA SER A 214 -15.20 -9.10 5.98
C SER A 214 -15.29 -8.25 4.72
N VAL A 215 -14.19 -7.63 4.33
CA VAL A 215 -14.07 -6.82 3.11
C VAL A 215 -14.39 -7.65 1.87
N GLY A 216 -14.05 -8.93 1.87
CA GLY A 216 -14.33 -9.86 0.79
C GLY A 216 -15.81 -10.11 0.51
N HIS A 217 -16.72 -9.80 1.42
CA HIS A 217 -18.16 -9.84 1.15
C HIS A 217 -18.61 -8.66 0.29
N VAL A 218 -17.93 -7.53 0.39
CA VAL A 218 -18.24 -6.28 -0.33
C VAL A 218 -17.41 -6.14 -1.59
N LEU A 219 -16.09 -6.31 -1.48
CA LEU A 219 -15.15 -6.15 -2.59
C LEU A 219 -14.98 -7.45 -3.37
N LYS A 220 -15.75 -7.60 -4.44
CA LYS A 220 -15.74 -8.79 -5.31
C LYS A 220 -14.69 -8.64 -6.41
N PHE A 221 -13.41 -8.69 -6.02
CA PHE A 221 -12.26 -8.67 -6.92
C PHE A 221 -11.59 -10.04 -6.98
N GLY A 222 -10.80 -10.26 -8.02
CA GLY A 222 -10.12 -11.53 -8.26
C GLY A 222 -8.87 -11.37 -9.12
N GLN A 223 -8.37 -12.49 -9.59
CA GLN A 223 -7.17 -12.57 -10.40
C GLN A 223 -7.20 -11.61 -11.60
N GLY A 224 -6.12 -10.86 -11.79
CA GLY A 224 -5.93 -9.91 -12.88
C GLY A 224 -6.72 -8.59 -12.75
N ASP A 225 -7.55 -8.42 -11.72
CA ASP A 225 -8.15 -7.11 -11.44
C ASP A 225 -7.06 -6.11 -11.05
N ARG A 226 -7.14 -4.90 -11.60
CA ARG A 226 -6.12 -3.86 -11.44
C ARG A 226 -6.44 -2.96 -10.27
N ASP A 227 -5.39 -2.68 -9.47
CA ASP A 227 -5.40 -1.70 -8.39
C ASP A 227 -4.19 -0.76 -8.50
N VAL A 228 -4.23 0.36 -7.82
CA VAL A 228 -3.20 1.41 -7.88
C VAL A 228 -2.77 1.76 -6.46
N SER A 229 -1.54 1.39 -6.11
CA SER A 229 -0.95 1.72 -4.81
C SER A 229 -0.34 3.12 -4.82
N TRP A 230 -1.01 4.04 -4.17
CA TRP A 230 -0.55 5.43 -4.00
C TRP A 230 -0.71 5.94 -2.56
N LEU A 231 -1.60 5.30 -1.77
CA LEU A 231 -1.71 5.58 -0.34
C LEU A 231 -0.42 5.18 0.37
N PRO A 232 0.03 5.94 1.38
CA PRO A 232 1.21 5.54 2.13
C PRO A 232 1.05 4.13 2.72
N LEU A 233 1.97 3.23 2.38
CA LEU A 233 1.99 1.87 2.93
C LEU A 233 2.34 1.83 4.43
N ALA A 234 2.78 2.95 4.99
CA ALA A 234 2.90 3.15 6.43
C ALA A 234 1.55 3.31 7.14
N HIS A 235 0.46 3.54 6.39
CA HIS A 235 -0.89 3.65 6.94
C HIS A 235 -1.62 2.31 6.85
N VAL A 236 -2.41 1.96 7.88
CA VAL A 236 -3.17 0.69 7.93
C VAL A 236 -4.07 0.47 6.72
N PHE A 237 -4.65 1.53 6.17
CA PHE A 237 -5.53 1.44 5.00
C PHE A 237 -4.75 1.01 3.74
N GLY A 238 -3.56 1.59 3.51
CA GLY A 238 -2.65 1.15 2.45
C GLY A 238 -2.20 -0.30 2.68
N GLN A 239 -1.82 -0.67 3.90
CA GLN A 239 -1.40 -2.05 4.18
C GLN A 239 -2.54 -3.05 3.93
N LEU A 240 -3.75 -2.80 4.43
CA LEU A 240 -4.87 -3.72 4.25
C LEU A 240 -5.16 -3.97 2.77
N VAL A 241 -5.22 -2.92 1.97
CA VAL A 241 -5.63 -3.04 0.56
C VAL A 241 -4.47 -3.43 -0.32
N ASP A 242 -3.37 -2.67 -0.27
CA ASP A 242 -2.29 -2.79 -1.23
C ASP A 242 -1.35 -3.96 -0.93
N ASN A 243 -1.28 -4.44 0.33
CA ASN A 243 -0.49 -5.63 0.66
C ASN A 243 -1.36 -6.87 0.87
N HIS A 244 -2.41 -6.78 1.69
CA HIS A 244 -3.13 -7.98 2.10
C HIS A 244 -4.26 -8.36 1.13
N HIS A 245 -5.12 -7.41 0.74
CA HIS A 245 -6.24 -7.69 -0.18
C HIS A 245 -5.75 -8.04 -1.58
N TRP A 246 -4.75 -7.29 -2.10
CA TRP A 246 -4.09 -7.56 -3.38
C TRP A 246 -3.58 -9.00 -3.47
N VAL A 247 -2.76 -9.44 -2.50
CA VAL A 247 -2.20 -10.80 -2.48
C VAL A 247 -3.30 -11.84 -2.33
N ARG A 248 -4.26 -11.62 -1.43
CA ARG A 248 -5.36 -12.56 -1.22
C ARG A 248 -6.20 -12.79 -2.47
N ARG A 249 -6.35 -11.78 -3.32
CA ARG A 249 -7.21 -11.81 -4.52
C ARG A 249 -6.45 -12.05 -5.81
N ALA A 250 -5.14 -12.21 -5.75
CA ALA A 250 -4.26 -12.35 -6.91
C ALA A 250 -4.48 -11.22 -7.94
N MET A 251 -4.67 -9.99 -7.46
CA MET A 251 -4.89 -8.82 -8.30
C MET A 251 -3.58 -8.39 -8.97
N HIS A 252 -3.65 -7.46 -9.90
CA HIS A 252 -2.49 -6.81 -10.49
C HIS A 252 -2.33 -5.41 -9.86
N MET A 253 -1.26 -5.22 -9.08
CA MET A 253 -0.94 -3.97 -8.42
C MET A 253 -0.02 -3.10 -9.26
N TYR A 254 -0.35 -1.82 -9.36
CA TYR A 254 0.48 -0.80 -9.99
C TYR A 254 0.98 0.18 -8.95
N VAL A 255 2.30 0.27 -8.79
CA VAL A 255 2.94 1.16 -7.82
C VAL A 255 3.06 2.56 -8.40
N VAL A 256 2.60 3.55 -7.65
CA VAL A 256 2.71 4.96 -8.00
C VAL A 256 3.92 5.56 -7.28
N ASP A 257 4.84 6.09 -8.04
CA ASP A 257 6.10 6.69 -7.58
C ASP A 257 5.89 8.00 -6.80
N SER A 258 4.83 8.74 -7.13
CA SER A 258 4.48 10.00 -6.46
C SER A 258 2.97 10.19 -6.38
N PRO A 259 2.41 10.60 -5.24
CA PRO A 259 0.98 10.95 -5.12
C PRO A 259 0.50 11.98 -6.16
N LEU A 260 1.40 12.80 -6.70
CA LEU A 260 1.09 13.77 -7.74
C LEU A 260 0.70 13.11 -9.07
N ASN A 261 1.27 11.93 -9.36
CA ASN A 261 1.08 11.16 -10.59
C ASN A 261 -0.14 10.23 -10.54
N THR A 262 -0.80 10.09 -9.38
CA THR A 262 -1.88 9.11 -9.15
C THR A 262 -2.97 9.16 -10.22
N ILE A 263 -3.44 10.35 -10.58
CA ILE A 263 -4.52 10.49 -11.57
C ILE A 263 -4.05 10.18 -12.98
N ASP A 264 -2.83 10.56 -13.33
CA ASP A 264 -2.27 10.29 -14.66
C ASP A 264 -2.00 8.79 -14.82
N TYR A 265 -1.50 8.12 -13.80
CA TYR A 265 -1.38 6.66 -13.80
C TYR A 265 -2.75 5.98 -13.84
N ALA A 266 -3.74 6.47 -13.09
CA ALA A 266 -5.10 5.91 -13.18
C ALA A 266 -5.70 6.02 -14.58
N LYS A 267 -5.40 7.08 -15.35
CA LYS A 267 -5.82 7.22 -16.75
C LYS A 267 -5.19 6.17 -17.66
N GLU A 268 -3.94 5.82 -17.44
CA GLU A 268 -3.23 4.79 -18.20
C GLU A 268 -3.72 3.38 -17.84
N ILE A 269 -3.86 3.11 -16.53
CA ILE A 269 -4.12 1.78 -15.97
C ILE A 269 -5.60 1.43 -16.05
N GLN A 270 -6.50 2.40 -15.91
CA GLN A 270 -7.95 2.19 -15.79
C GLN A 270 -8.28 1.16 -14.69
N PRO A 271 -7.99 1.43 -13.41
CA PRO A 271 -8.11 0.47 -12.32
C PRO A 271 -9.56 0.01 -12.10
N HIS A 272 -9.73 -1.25 -11.73
CA HIS A 272 -11.03 -1.81 -11.34
C HIS A 272 -11.43 -1.40 -9.93
N LEU A 273 -10.47 -1.34 -9.02
CA LEU A 273 -10.58 -0.80 -7.67
C LEU A 273 -9.78 0.50 -7.58
N PHE A 274 -10.37 1.53 -6.99
CA PHE A 274 -9.67 2.78 -6.73
C PHE A 274 -9.97 3.27 -5.32
N ILE A 275 -8.98 3.21 -4.46
CA ILE A 275 -9.08 3.60 -3.06
C ILE A 275 -8.36 4.91 -2.84
N SER A 276 -9.03 5.86 -2.20
CA SER A 276 -8.49 7.19 -2.08
C SER A 276 -9.02 7.95 -0.86
N VAL A 277 -8.44 9.13 -0.65
CA VAL A 277 -8.93 10.12 0.28
C VAL A 277 -9.75 11.19 -0.45
N PRO A 278 -10.62 11.95 0.23
CA PRO A 278 -11.50 12.93 -0.41
C PRO A 278 -10.80 13.91 -1.35
N ARG A 279 -9.59 14.36 -0.99
CA ARG A 279 -8.82 15.35 -1.75
C ARG A 279 -8.54 14.97 -3.22
N ILE A 280 -8.33 13.69 -3.49
CA ILE A 280 -8.12 13.23 -4.88
C ILE A 280 -9.42 13.31 -5.67
N TYR A 281 -10.53 12.87 -5.07
CA TYR A 281 -11.85 12.99 -5.70
C TYR A 281 -12.25 14.45 -5.94
N GLU A 282 -11.94 15.37 -5.00
CA GLU A 282 -12.13 16.81 -5.17
C GLU A 282 -11.37 17.37 -6.36
N LYS A 283 -10.11 16.95 -6.53
CA LYS A 283 -9.27 17.36 -7.67
C LYS A 283 -9.88 16.87 -9.00
N VAL A 284 -10.26 15.59 -9.06
CA VAL A 284 -10.91 15.01 -10.25
C VAL A 284 -12.25 15.69 -10.54
N TYR A 285 -13.09 15.90 -9.52
CA TYR A 285 -14.36 16.63 -9.62
C TYR A 285 -14.16 18.03 -10.22
N SER A 286 -13.22 18.81 -9.68
CA SER A 286 -12.95 20.17 -10.15
C SER A 286 -12.53 20.19 -11.61
N ASN A 287 -11.65 19.29 -12.01
CA ASN A 287 -11.17 19.16 -13.38
C ASN A 287 -12.29 18.76 -14.36
N LEU A 288 -13.10 17.77 -14.00
CA LEU A 288 -14.22 17.32 -14.83
C LEU A 288 -15.32 18.39 -14.94
N LYS A 289 -15.66 19.06 -13.82
CA LYS A 289 -16.65 20.13 -13.79
C LYS A 289 -16.20 21.32 -14.67
N ALA A 290 -14.93 21.69 -14.60
CA ALA A 290 -14.35 22.71 -15.48
C ALA A 290 -14.44 22.32 -16.95
N ALA A 291 -14.07 21.08 -17.29
CA ALA A 291 -14.16 20.57 -18.68
C ALA A 291 -15.61 20.55 -19.20
N ILE A 292 -16.58 20.11 -18.39
CA ILE A 292 -18.00 20.12 -18.76
C ILE A 292 -18.49 21.57 -18.95
N ASN A 293 -18.07 22.49 -18.09
CA ASN A 293 -18.50 23.89 -18.13
C ASN A 293 -17.89 24.68 -19.28
N SER A 294 -16.71 24.28 -19.78
CA SER A 294 -16.01 25.00 -20.86
C SER A 294 -16.69 24.91 -22.22
N LYS A 295 -17.59 23.92 -22.44
CA LYS A 295 -18.25 23.69 -23.75
C LYS A 295 -19.76 23.48 -23.57
N ALA A 296 -20.56 24.39 -24.15
CA ALA A 296 -22.03 24.31 -24.09
C ALA A 296 -22.57 22.97 -24.63
N ILE A 297 -21.92 22.41 -25.64
CA ILE A 297 -22.30 21.13 -26.27
C ILE A 297 -22.19 19.96 -25.28
N LEU A 298 -21.21 19.99 -24.35
CA LEU A 298 -21.04 18.95 -23.32
C LEU A 298 -22.17 19.03 -22.28
N LYS A 299 -22.54 20.26 -21.87
CA LYS A 299 -23.66 20.46 -20.95
C LYS A 299 -24.97 20.01 -21.56
N LEU A 300 -25.20 20.32 -22.84
CA LEU A 300 -26.41 19.94 -23.54
C LEU A 300 -26.46 18.43 -23.76
N GLY A 301 -25.34 17.83 -24.21
CA GLY A 301 -25.24 16.40 -24.47
C GLY A 301 -25.50 15.54 -23.25
N LEU A 302 -25.07 15.99 -22.06
CA LEU A 302 -25.34 15.29 -20.79
C LEU A 302 -26.83 15.31 -20.37
N LYS A 303 -27.67 16.18 -20.99
CA LYS A 303 -29.14 16.25 -20.75
C LYS A 303 -29.94 15.38 -21.72
N ILE A 304 -29.34 14.90 -22.80
CA ILE A 304 -30.06 14.14 -23.86
C ILE A 304 -29.88 12.65 -23.59
N PRO A 305 -30.93 11.88 -23.30
CA PRO A 305 -30.87 10.44 -23.14
C PRO A 305 -30.17 9.75 -24.33
N GLY A 306 -29.32 8.75 -24.09
CA GLY A 306 -28.49 8.10 -25.10
C GLY A 306 -27.16 8.82 -25.34
N ILE A 307 -27.18 10.10 -25.69
CA ILE A 307 -25.95 10.92 -25.83
C ILE A 307 -25.22 11.06 -24.47
N ALA A 308 -25.98 11.25 -23.41
CA ALA A 308 -25.45 11.35 -22.06
C ALA A 308 -24.62 10.12 -21.67
N SER A 309 -25.03 8.92 -22.07
CA SER A 309 -24.28 7.69 -21.74
C SER A 309 -22.89 7.65 -22.41
N ILE A 310 -22.80 8.14 -23.65
CA ILE A 310 -21.53 8.25 -24.40
C ILE A 310 -20.59 9.26 -23.72
N PHE A 311 -21.11 10.43 -23.37
CA PHE A 311 -20.30 11.44 -22.68
C PHE A 311 -19.85 10.98 -21.29
N LYS A 312 -20.75 10.38 -20.51
CA LYS A 312 -20.40 9.81 -19.19
C LYS A 312 -19.28 8.77 -19.31
N LYS A 313 -19.36 7.87 -20.31
CA LYS A 313 -18.30 6.89 -20.58
C LYS A 313 -16.97 7.58 -20.88
N LYS A 314 -16.96 8.56 -21.79
CA LYS A 314 -15.75 9.33 -22.13
C LYS A 314 -15.16 10.08 -20.93
N PHE A 315 -16.01 10.65 -20.08
CA PHE A 315 -15.54 11.33 -18.87
C PHE A 315 -14.93 10.35 -17.86
N ARG A 316 -15.54 9.16 -17.68
CA ARG A 316 -14.94 8.11 -16.83
C ARG A 316 -13.56 7.68 -17.34
N GLU A 317 -13.46 7.38 -18.63
CA GLU A 317 -12.18 6.99 -19.27
C GLU A 317 -11.12 8.09 -19.13
N ALA A 318 -11.48 9.34 -19.44
CA ALA A 318 -10.58 10.48 -19.33
C ALA A 318 -10.14 10.80 -17.87
N ALA A 319 -10.91 10.37 -16.89
CA ALA A 319 -10.59 10.54 -15.47
C ALA A 319 -9.89 9.31 -14.85
N GLY A 320 -9.67 8.23 -15.61
CA GLY A 320 -9.08 6.99 -15.11
C GLY A 320 -10.08 6.00 -14.49
N PHE A 321 -11.37 6.18 -14.69
CA PHE A 321 -12.42 5.35 -14.11
C PHE A 321 -13.22 4.55 -15.16
N GLY A 322 -12.68 4.35 -16.37
CA GLY A 322 -13.37 3.64 -17.45
C GLY A 322 -13.71 2.19 -17.12
N SER A 323 -12.79 1.50 -16.46
CA SER A 323 -12.94 0.10 -16.00
C SER A 323 -13.32 -0.01 -14.54
N ASN A 324 -13.48 1.12 -13.82
CA ASN A 324 -13.72 1.12 -12.39
C ASN A 324 -15.05 0.46 -12.01
N ARG A 325 -14.99 -0.47 -11.08
CA ARG A 325 -16.16 -1.18 -10.54
C ARG A 325 -16.47 -0.77 -9.11
N PHE A 326 -15.46 -0.29 -8.38
CA PHE A 326 -15.60 0.10 -6.99
C PHE A 326 -14.59 1.20 -6.64
N SER A 327 -15.07 2.26 -6.04
CA SER A 327 -14.24 3.33 -5.50
C SER A 327 -14.54 3.55 -4.03
N ILE A 328 -13.50 3.73 -3.23
CA ILE A 328 -13.64 3.99 -1.78
C ILE A 328 -13.04 5.34 -1.45
N SER A 329 -13.77 6.12 -0.65
CA SER A 329 -13.26 7.31 0.04
C SER A 329 -13.20 7.04 1.53
N GLY A 330 -12.03 7.19 2.14
CA GLY A 330 -11.81 6.98 3.57
C GLY A 330 -10.92 8.03 4.21
N ALA A 331 -10.62 7.84 5.48
CA ALA A 331 -9.77 8.69 6.33
C ALA A 331 -10.33 10.11 6.64
N ALA A 332 -11.29 10.64 5.88
CA ALA A 332 -11.98 11.89 6.15
C ALA A 332 -13.36 11.91 5.45
N PRO A 333 -14.31 12.72 5.92
CA PRO A 333 -15.60 12.90 5.25
C PRO A 333 -15.44 13.54 3.88
N ILE A 334 -16.20 13.06 2.88
CA ILE A 334 -16.26 13.66 1.53
C ILE A 334 -17.52 14.51 1.37
N ASN A 335 -17.43 15.61 0.59
CA ASN A 335 -18.56 16.46 0.30
C ASN A 335 -19.65 15.69 -0.48
N PRO A 336 -20.92 15.67 -0.01
CA PRO A 336 -22.02 14.99 -0.71
C PRO A 336 -22.22 15.41 -2.16
N GLU A 337 -21.99 16.68 -2.51
CA GLU A 337 -22.07 17.15 -3.91
C GLU A 337 -21.11 16.40 -4.83
N ILE A 338 -19.93 16.04 -4.32
CA ILE A 338 -18.93 15.28 -5.06
C ILE A 338 -19.42 13.85 -5.27
N LEU A 339 -19.96 13.20 -4.23
CA LEU A 339 -20.54 11.86 -4.35
C LEU A 339 -21.67 11.82 -5.37
N GLU A 340 -22.59 12.79 -5.34
CA GLU A 340 -23.71 12.92 -6.29
C GLU A 340 -23.21 13.10 -7.73
N PHE A 341 -22.16 13.91 -7.93
CA PHE A 341 -21.55 14.13 -9.23
C PHE A 341 -20.91 12.85 -9.79
N PHE A 342 -20.11 12.15 -9.01
CA PHE A 342 -19.51 10.90 -9.43
C PHE A 342 -20.55 9.81 -9.67
N HIS A 343 -21.57 9.73 -8.82
CA HIS A 343 -22.70 8.83 -9.04
C HIS A 343 -23.44 9.14 -10.35
N PHE A 344 -23.69 10.43 -10.64
CA PHE A 344 -24.25 10.86 -11.92
C PHE A 344 -23.41 10.41 -13.12
N LEU A 345 -22.08 10.42 -13.00
CA LEU A 345 -21.18 9.92 -14.06
C LEU A 345 -21.16 8.38 -14.13
N GLY A 346 -21.73 7.68 -13.16
CA GLY A 346 -21.70 6.23 -13.06
C GLY A 346 -20.40 5.70 -12.42
N ILE A 347 -19.80 6.48 -11.55
CA ILE A 347 -18.66 6.12 -10.70
C ILE A 347 -19.15 6.17 -9.25
N PRO A 348 -19.70 5.10 -8.69
CA PRO A 348 -20.13 5.11 -7.30
C PRO A 348 -18.91 5.13 -6.37
N ILE A 349 -18.84 6.17 -5.54
CA ILE A 349 -17.85 6.27 -4.47
C ILE A 349 -18.53 5.86 -3.18
N PHE A 350 -17.94 4.89 -2.49
CA PHE A 350 -18.40 4.39 -1.21
C PHE A 350 -17.55 4.97 -0.09
N GLU A 351 -18.19 5.46 0.96
CA GLU A 351 -17.47 5.95 2.12
C GLU A 351 -17.13 4.80 3.06
N GLY A 352 -15.87 4.76 3.50
CA GLY A 352 -15.37 3.85 4.52
C GLY A 352 -14.95 4.62 5.77
N TYR A 353 -15.32 4.12 6.94
CA TYR A 353 -14.87 4.59 8.23
C TYR A 353 -14.07 3.50 8.93
N GLY A 354 -12.94 3.89 9.54
CA GLY A 354 -12.09 2.97 10.27
C GLY A 354 -10.98 3.64 11.06
N MET A 355 -10.20 2.83 11.73
CA MET A 355 -9.06 3.24 12.56
C MET A 355 -8.01 2.13 12.58
N THR A 356 -6.77 2.48 12.93
CA THR A 356 -5.66 1.53 12.95
C THR A 356 -5.90 0.40 13.93
N GLU A 357 -6.41 0.70 15.12
CA GLU A 357 -6.70 -0.25 16.20
C GLU A 357 -7.78 -1.28 15.82
N ASN A 358 -8.51 -1.03 14.74
CA ASN A 358 -9.53 -1.94 14.21
C ASN A 358 -9.14 -2.51 12.83
N THR A 359 -7.86 -2.53 12.52
CA THR A 359 -7.30 -3.08 11.27
C THR A 359 -7.86 -2.41 10.00
N ALA A 360 -8.06 -1.11 10.03
CA ALA A 360 -8.58 -0.20 9.03
C ALA A 360 -10.11 -0.10 8.95
N GLY A 361 -10.87 -1.19 8.73
CA GLY A 361 -12.28 -1.10 8.43
C GLY A 361 -13.19 -1.30 9.64
N ILE A 362 -14.16 -0.40 9.86
CA ILE A 362 -15.25 -0.56 10.83
C ILE A 362 -16.59 -0.60 10.11
N SER A 363 -16.76 0.28 9.13
CA SER A 363 -17.96 0.32 8.31
C SER A 363 -17.67 0.81 6.90
N ILE A 364 -18.43 0.34 5.94
CA ILE A 364 -18.35 0.77 4.54
C ILE A 364 -19.74 0.78 3.92
N ASN A 365 -20.02 1.80 3.12
CA ASN A 365 -21.17 1.79 2.23
C ASN A 365 -20.89 0.86 1.03
N TYR A 366 -21.93 0.22 0.48
CA TYR A 366 -21.78 -0.65 -0.69
C TYR A 366 -23.03 -0.67 -1.56
N VAL A 367 -22.95 -1.33 -2.72
CA VAL A 367 -24.05 -1.38 -3.70
C VAL A 367 -25.34 -1.88 -3.07
N GLY A 368 -26.42 -1.12 -3.22
CA GLY A 368 -27.74 -1.39 -2.59
C GLY A 368 -27.89 -0.89 -1.17
N HIS A 369 -26.81 -0.50 -0.51
CA HIS A 369 -26.77 0.03 0.86
C HIS A 369 -25.97 1.33 0.94
N ASN A 370 -26.02 2.13 -0.11
CA ASN A 370 -25.33 3.42 -0.19
C ASN A 370 -26.33 4.54 0.18
N LYS A 371 -26.09 5.18 1.33
CA LYS A 371 -26.78 6.41 1.71
C LYS A 371 -25.79 7.56 1.68
N ILE A 372 -25.92 8.44 0.70
CA ILE A 372 -25.16 9.69 0.66
C ILE A 372 -25.45 10.45 1.96
N ARG A 373 -24.42 10.90 2.67
CA ARG A 373 -24.42 11.58 3.98
C ARG A 373 -24.44 10.66 5.22
N VAL A 374 -24.40 9.34 5.07
CA VAL A 374 -24.36 8.44 6.23
C VAL A 374 -23.37 7.32 5.97
N CYS A 375 -22.24 7.34 6.64
CA CYS A 375 -21.32 6.20 6.71
C CYS A 375 -21.82 5.19 7.76
N TRP A 376 -23.03 4.64 7.56
CA TRP A 376 -23.65 3.72 8.53
C TRP A 376 -24.44 2.63 7.84
N SER A 377 -23.76 1.66 7.29
CA SER A 377 -24.31 0.31 7.36
C SER A 377 -23.27 -0.51 8.12
N VAL A 378 -23.42 -0.49 9.44
CA VAL A 378 -22.80 -1.51 10.28
C VAL A 378 -23.45 -2.83 9.87
N HIS A 379 -22.96 -3.45 8.84
CA HIS A 379 -22.94 -4.89 8.87
C HIS A 379 -21.81 -5.20 9.83
N ALA A 380 -22.21 -5.54 11.05
CA ALA A 380 -21.32 -6.16 12.00
C ALA A 380 -20.54 -7.23 11.24
N LEU A 381 -19.28 -6.96 11.02
CA LEU A 381 -18.30 -7.88 10.47
C LEU A 381 -17.83 -8.74 11.65
N PHE A 382 -18.81 -9.34 12.38
CA PHE A 382 -18.61 -10.30 13.45
C PHE A 382 -19.10 -11.68 13.03
#